data_b31cc6c5c8fcd53c257498afea7e858c
#
_entry.id   b31cc6c5c8fcd53c257498afea7e858c
#
_cell.length_a   1.000
_cell.length_b   1.000
_cell.length_c   1.000
_cell.angle_alpha   90.00
_cell.angle_beta   90.00
_cell.angle_gamma   90.00
#
_symmetry.space_group_name_H-M   'P 1'
#
loop_
_entity.id
_entity.type
_entity.pdbx_description
1 polymer ?
#
loop_
_entity_poly.entity_id
_entity_poly.type
_entity_poly.pdbx_seq_one_letter_code
_entity_poly.pdbx_strand_id
1 'polypeptide(L)'
;MGKDENRSGGKPQSVLFVCTGNIFRSVTAEYALKARLGAVTSCSVSSAGIDAKPQSVHAWVQDRLREKGADPTAHVQRQLTKELVEAADLVIAMGRDHQVFVLEHFGRDVPLFNQVCLGHDQPILDLHEVIPDWETDPERARAYVWSVIDVIWATAPALLSRLR
;
A
#
# COMPACT_ATOMS: atom_id res chain seq x y z
N MET A 1 -19.83 -4.62 -4.58
CA MET A 1 -19.94 -3.64 -4.47
C MET A 1 -20.86 -3.17 -3.43
N GLY A 2 -22.01 -3.35 -3.40
CA GLY A 2 -22.94 -2.79 -2.47
C GLY A 2 -22.66 -2.94 -1.01
N LYS A 3 -22.00 -4.00 -0.59
CA LYS A 3 -21.68 -4.18 0.81
C LYS A 3 -20.87 -3.04 1.37
N ASP A 4 -19.86 -2.64 0.63
CA ASP A 4 -18.95 -1.62 1.12
C ASP A 4 -19.61 -0.25 1.10
N GLU A 5 -20.46 -0.02 0.12
CA GLU A 5 -21.15 1.23 0.01
C GLU A 5 -22.10 1.47 1.15
N ASN A 6 -22.68 0.39 1.66
CA ASN A 6 -23.66 0.51 2.74
C ASN A 6 -23.09 0.32 4.13
N ARG A 7 -21.84 -0.05 4.26
CA ARG A 7 -21.28 -0.44 5.52
C ARG A 7 -21.40 0.63 6.60
N SER A 8 -21.02 1.84 6.29
CA SER A 8 -21.02 2.91 7.27
C SER A 8 -22.02 4.00 6.96
N GLY A 9 -22.63 3.94 5.80
CA GLY A 9 -23.48 5.02 5.33
C GLY A 9 -22.74 6.31 5.13
N GLY A 10 -21.41 6.27 4.96
CA GLY A 10 -20.59 7.45 4.79
C GLY A 10 -19.20 7.12 4.30
N LYS A 11 -18.24 7.97 4.66
CA LYS A 11 -16.88 7.80 4.21
C LYS A 11 -16.21 6.57 4.82
N PRO A 12 -15.26 5.94 4.10
CA PRO A 12 -14.52 4.81 4.64
C PRO A 12 -13.81 5.14 5.95
N GLN A 13 -13.77 4.16 6.85
CA GLN A 13 -13.08 4.26 8.13
C GLN A 13 -11.92 3.30 8.25
N SER A 14 -11.72 2.44 7.26
CA SER A 14 -10.56 1.54 7.25
C SER A 14 -10.05 1.37 5.83
N VAL A 15 -8.73 1.43 5.69
CA VAL A 15 -8.05 1.33 4.40
C VAL A 15 -7.01 0.21 4.50
N LEU A 16 -6.99 -0.66 3.50
CA LEU A 16 -6.02 -1.74 3.37
C LEU A 16 -5.28 -1.59 2.05
N PHE A 17 -3.97 -1.43 2.13
CA PHE A 17 -3.11 -1.39 0.95
C PHE A 17 -2.53 -2.77 0.68
N VAL A 18 -2.52 -3.19 -0.59
CA VAL A 18 -2.10 -4.54 -0.99
C VAL A 18 -0.98 -4.48 -2.02
N CYS A 19 0.12 -5.17 -1.73
CA CYS A 19 1.18 -5.40 -2.72
C CYS A 19 1.60 -6.87 -2.67
N THR A 20 2.81 -7.20 -3.09
CA THR A 20 3.25 -8.60 -3.13
C THR A 20 3.80 -9.07 -1.79
N GLY A 21 4.91 -8.52 -1.35
CA GLY A 21 5.60 -8.99 -0.15
C GLY A 21 5.26 -8.26 1.12
N ASN A 22 4.53 -7.16 1.02
CA ASN A 22 4.17 -6.30 2.16
C ASN A 22 5.41 -5.76 2.88
N ILE A 23 6.46 -5.46 2.12
CA ILE A 23 7.71 -4.92 2.66
C ILE A 23 8.20 -3.68 1.95
N PHE A 24 7.46 -3.17 0.95
CA PHE A 24 7.87 -2.02 0.16
C PHE A 24 6.69 -1.10 -0.16
N ARG A 25 5.96 -1.38 -1.25
CA ARG A 25 4.93 -0.46 -1.78
C ARG A 25 3.77 -0.23 -0.83
N SER A 26 3.16 -1.29 -0.34
CA SER A 26 1.99 -1.17 0.54
C SER A 26 2.35 -0.62 1.92
N VAL A 27 3.53 -0.98 2.43
CA VAL A 27 4.04 -0.44 3.69
C VAL A 27 4.24 1.07 3.58
N THR A 28 4.83 1.51 2.47
CA THR A 28 5.05 2.94 2.24
C THR A 28 3.73 3.69 2.23
N ALA A 29 2.71 3.17 1.54
CA ALA A 29 1.39 3.79 1.49
C ALA A 29 0.75 3.84 2.88
N GLU A 30 0.87 2.75 3.64
CA GLU A 30 0.34 2.69 5.01
C GLU A 30 0.95 3.78 5.89
N TYR A 31 2.27 3.88 5.90
CA TYR A 31 2.95 4.85 6.78
C TYR A 31 2.76 6.28 6.30
N ALA A 32 2.69 6.49 4.99
CA ALA A 32 2.44 7.82 4.44
C ALA A 32 1.06 8.33 4.86
N LEU A 33 0.04 7.48 4.77
CA LEU A 33 -1.31 7.89 5.16
C LEU A 33 -1.42 8.06 6.67
N LYS A 34 -0.84 7.16 7.44
CA LYS A 34 -0.83 7.29 8.90
C LYS A 34 -0.18 8.59 9.36
N ALA A 35 0.91 9.00 8.71
CA ALA A 35 1.59 10.24 9.05
C ALA A 35 0.70 11.45 8.84
N ARG A 36 -0.18 11.40 7.85
CA ARG A 36 -1.09 12.52 7.57
C ARG A 36 -2.32 12.50 8.47
N LEU A 37 -2.80 11.32 8.84
CA LEU A 37 -3.96 11.20 9.72
C LEU A 37 -3.61 11.56 11.17
N GLY A 38 -2.38 11.29 11.59
CA GLY A 38 -1.96 11.53 12.95
C GLY A 38 -2.50 10.48 13.92
N ALA A 39 -2.26 10.71 15.21
CA ALA A 39 -2.62 9.76 16.25
C ALA A 39 -4.11 9.80 16.60
N VAL A 40 -4.76 10.95 16.42
CA VAL A 40 -6.16 11.13 16.78
C VAL A 40 -7.02 10.99 15.53
N THR A 41 -7.43 9.77 15.23
CA THR A 41 -8.28 9.50 14.08
C THR A 41 -9.10 8.25 14.34
N SER A 42 -10.30 8.19 13.76
CA SER A 42 -11.13 6.99 13.78
C SER A 42 -10.81 6.08 12.59
N CYS A 43 -9.97 6.54 11.66
CA CYS A 43 -9.62 5.77 10.47
C CYS A 43 -8.49 4.79 10.78
N SER A 44 -8.69 3.54 10.39
CA SER A 44 -7.71 2.47 10.56
C SER A 44 -6.99 2.25 9.23
N VAL A 45 -5.67 2.21 9.25
CA VAL A 45 -4.84 2.03 8.04
C VAL A 45 -3.93 0.83 8.23
N SER A 46 -3.91 -0.06 7.25
CA SER A 46 -3.10 -1.27 7.32
C SER A 46 -2.64 -1.70 5.91
N SER A 47 -1.81 -2.73 5.87
CA SER A 47 -1.31 -3.28 4.61
C SER A 47 -1.11 -4.78 4.71
N ALA A 48 -1.06 -5.46 3.55
CA ALA A 48 -0.84 -6.89 3.47
C ALA A 48 -0.27 -7.23 2.09
N GLY A 49 0.22 -8.46 1.94
CA GLY A 49 0.78 -8.91 0.67
C GLY A 49 0.11 -10.18 0.16
N ILE A 50 0.08 -10.31 -1.15
CA ILE A 50 -0.49 -11.52 -1.76
C ILE A 50 0.46 -12.71 -1.68
N ASP A 51 1.73 -12.46 -1.40
CA ASP A 51 2.75 -13.51 -1.23
C ASP A 51 3.77 -13.03 -0.20
N ALA A 52 3.29 -12.78 1.01
CA ALA A 52 4.12 -12.29 2.11
C ALA A 52 4.89 -13.44 2.76
N LYS A 53 6.18 -13.25 2.93
CA LYS A 53 7.04 -14.23 3.59
C LYS A 53 7.71 -13.57 4.79
N PRO A 54 8.01 -14.32 5.85
CA PRO A 54 8.64 -13.75 7.04
C PRO A 54 9.96 -13.07 6.69
N GLN A 55 9.96 -11.75 6.71
CA GLN A 55 11.14 -10.94 6.45
C GLN A 55 10.88 -9.51 6.91
N SER A 56 11.94 -8.79 7.18
CA SER A 56 11.85 -7.39 7.58
C SER A 56 11.61 -6.49 6.39
N VAL A 57 11.11 -5.30 6.65
CA VAL A 57 11.06 -4.24 5.64
C VAL A 57 12.47 -4.01 5.13
N HIS A 58 12.62 -3.89 3.81
CA HIS A 58 13.93 -3.73 3.19
C HIS A 58 14.64 -2.47 3.73
N ALA A 59 15.96 -2.57 3.91
CA ALA A 59 16.74 -1.48 4.49
C ALA A 59 16.57 -0.14 3.76
N TRP A 60 16.54 -0.17 2.43
CA TRP A 60 16.34 1.06 1.65
C TRP A 60 15.00 1.72 1.95
N VAL A 61 13.97 0.90 2.15
CA VAL A 61 12.64 1.40 2.50
C VAL A 61 12.66 2.00 3.90
N GLN A 62 13.29 1.31 4.85
CA GLN A 62 13.42 1.81 6.21
C GLN A 62 14.13 3.15 6.25
N ASP A 63 15.27 3.25 5.55
CA ASP A 63 16.07 4.47 5.53
C ASP A 63 15.27 5.65 4.99
N ARG A 64 14.58 5.44 3.87
CA ARG A 64 13.85 6.54 3.24
C ARG A 64 12.64 6.98 4.07
N LEU A 65 11.93 6.03 4.67
CA LEU A 65 10.80 6.36 5.53
C LEU A 65 11.25 7.11 6.79
N ARG A 66 12.39 6.73 7.36
CA ARG A 66 12.93 7.42 8.52
C ARG A 66 13.33 8.86 8.20
N GLU A 67 13.84 9.11 6.99
CA GLU A 67 14.13 10.47 6.55
C GLU A 67 12.88 11.33 6.50
N LYS A 68 11.72 10.71 6.31
CA LYS A 68 10.43 11.40 6.26
C LYS A 68 9.75 11.46 7.63
N GLY A 69 10.40 10.96 8.66
CA GLY A 69 9.86 10.99 10.01
C GLY A 69 9.00 9.79 10.38
N ALA A 70 9.00 8.74 9.58
CA ALA A 70 8.26 7.52 9.86
C ALA A 70 9.21 6.40 10.24
N ASP A 71 8.83 5.57 11.21
CA ASP A 71 9.65 4.45 11.65
C ASP A 71 8.92 3.13 11.43
N PRO A 72 9.30 2.35 10.39
CA PRO A 72 8.62 1.10 10.09
C PRO A 72 9.14 -0.09 10.89
N THR A 73 9.92 0.12 11.93
CA THR A 73 10.54 -0.96 12.71
C THR A 73 9.51 -1.93 13.28
N ALA A 74 8.36 -1.42 13.68
CA ALA A 74 7.29 -2.24 14.26
C ALA A 74 6.44 -2.96 13.23
N HIS A 75 6.65 -2.69 11.95
CA HIS A 75 5.86 -3.32 10.90
C HIS A 75 6.19 -4.82 10.80
N VAL A 76 5.15 -5.63 10.75
CA VAL A 76 5.28 -7.06 10.51
C VAL A 76 4.49 -7.36 9.26
N GLN A 77 5.17 -7.88 8.23
CA GLN A 77 4.50 -8.25 6.98
C GLN A 77 3.47 -9.34 7.27
N ARG A 78 2.38 -9.31 6.52
CA ARG A 78 1.33 -10.31 6.70
C ARG A 78 0.71 -10.68 5.38
N GLN A 79 0.28 -11.94 5.30
CA GLN A 79 -0.40 -12.46 4.13
C GLN A 79 -1.82 -11.92 4.04
N LEU A 80 -2.22 -11.53 2.84
CA LEU A 80 -3.59 -11.11 2.58
C LEU A 80 -4.54 -12.28 2.78
N THR A 81 -5.62 -12.06 3.52
CA THR A 81 -6.63 -13.06 3.80
C THR A 81 -8.01 -12.51 3.46
N LYS A 82 -8.98 -13.43 3.36
CA LYS A 82 -10.37 -13.05 3.14
C LYS A 82 -10.86 -12.12 4.24
N GLU A 83 -10.50 -12.43 5.49
CA GLU A 83 -10.92 -11.63 6.65
C GLU A 83 -10.40 -10.20 6.57
N LEU A 84 -9.15 -10.02 6.13
CA LEU A 84 -8.59 -8.69 5.99
C LEU A 84 -9.31 -7.89 4.91
N VAL A 85 -9.63 -8.54 3.80
CA VAL A 85 -10.34 -7.89 2.71
C VAL A 85 -11.74 -7.49 3.14
N GLU A 86 -12.44 -8.40 3.82
CA GLU A 86 -13.82 -8.14 4.25
C GLU A 86 -13.91 -7.08 5.33
N ALA A 87 -12.90 -6.98 6.18
CA ALA A 87 -12.90 -6.01 7.28
C ALA A 87 -12.60 -4.59 6.81
N ALA A 88 -11.98 -4.42 5.66
CA ALA A 88 -11.58 -3.10 5.18
C ALA A 88 -12.69 -2.45 4.37
N ASP A 89 -12.96 -1.18 4.66
CA ASP A 89 -13.94 -0.41 3.89
C ASP A 89 -13.40 -0.09 2.50
N LEU A 90 -12.11 0.22 2.42
CA LEU A 90 -11.46 0.55 1.16
C LEU A 90 -10.21 -0.31 1.02
N VAL A 91 -10.13 -1.10 -0.04
CA VAL A 91 -8.95 -1.91 -0.36
C VAL A 91 -8.32 -1.30 -1.62
N ILE A 92 -7.04 -1.02 -1.55
CA ILE A 92 -6.30 -0.37 -2.65
C ILE A 92 -5.13 -1.25 -3.04
N ALA A 93 -5.05 -1.62 -4.32
CA ALA A 93 -3.98 -2.43 -4.86
C ALA A 93 -2.87 -1.54 -5.42
N MET A 94 -1.63 -1.92 -5.19
CA MET A 94 -0.50 -1.15 -5.72
C MET A 94 -0.24 -1.48 -7.19
N GLY A 95 -0.53 -2.72 -7.61
CA GLY A 95 -0.34 -3.17 -8.98
C GLY A 95 -1.49 -4.02 -9.50
N ARG A 96 -1.47 -4.29 -10.81
CA ARG A 96 -2.56 -5.03 -11.45
C ARG A 96 -2.64 -6.48 -11.01
N ASP A 97 -1.51 -7.10 -10.74
CA ASP A 97 -1.50 -8.46 -10.23
C ASP A 97 -2.20 -8.56 -8.88
N HIS A 98 -2.12 -7.52 -8.06
CA HIS A 98 -2.83 -7.48 -6.79
C HIS A 98 -4.33 -7.32 -6.99
N GLN A 99 -4.76 -6.51 -7.98
CA GLN A 99 -6.17 -6.40 -8.34
C GLN A 99 -6.73 -7.73 -8.77
N VAL A 100 -6.00 -8.44 -9.64
CA VAL A 100 -6.42 -9.74 -10.15
C VAL A 100 -6.53 -10.75 -9.01
N PHE A 101 -5.54 -10.76 -8.13
CA PHE A 101 -5.53 -11.68 -6.99
C PHE A 101 -6.76 -11.49 -6.10
N VAL A 102 -7.05 -10.24 -5.74
CA VAL A 102 -8.19 -9.94 -4.86
C VAL A 102 -9.50 -10.31 -5.53
N LEU A 103 -9.63 -10.02 -6.82
CA LEU A 103 -10.85 -10.36 -7.55
C LEU A 103 -11.03 -11.88 -7.65
N GLU A 104 -9.99 -12.62 -8.01
CA GLU A 104 -10.08 -14.05 -8.22
C GLU A 104 -10.23 -14.84 -6.92
N HIS A 105 -9.56 -14.42 -5.86
CA HIS A 105 -9.58 -15.16 -4.59
C HIS A 105 -10.69 -14.72 -3.65
N PHE A 106 -11.07 -13.44 -3.70
CA PHE A 106 -12.01 -12.89 -2.74
C PHE A 106 -13.24 -12.23 -3.35
N GLY A 107 -13.32 -12.19 -4.68
CA GLY A 107 -14.50 -11.68 -5.37
C GLY A 107 -14.73 -10.19 -5.23
N ARG A 108 -13.70 -9.43 -4.90
CA ARG A 108 -13.81 -7.97 -4.71
C ARG A 108 -13.01 -7.23 -5.77
N ASP A 109 -13.67 -6.27 -6.43
CA ASP A 109 -13.03 -5.42 -7.41
C ASP A 109 -12.45 -4.21 -6.66
N VAL A 110 -11.15 -3.98 -6.81
CA VAL A 110 -10.46 -2.93 -6.07
C VAL A 110 -9.68 -2.01 -6.99
N PRO A 111 -9.56 -0.72 -6.65
CA PRO A 111 -8.83 0.23 -7.47
C PRO A 111 -7.32 0.16 -7.24
N LEU A 112 -6.58 0.70 -8.20
CA LEU A 112 -5.15 0.93 -8.04
C LEU A 112 -4.89 2.20 -7.22
N PHE A 113 -3.77 2.21 -6.51
CA PHE A 113 -3.33 3.40 -5.77
C PHE A 113 -3.30 4.64 -6.68
N ASN A 114 -2.70 4.50 -7.87
CA ASN A 114 -2.61 5.64 -8.79
C ASN A 114 -3.96 6.08 -9.32
N GLN A 115 -4.93 5.18 -9.45
CA GLN A 115 -6.28 5.58 -9.83
C GLN A 115 -6.91 6.46 -8.75
N VAL A 116 -6.78 6.07 -7.50
CA VAL A 116 -7.41 6.77 -6.40
C VAL A 116 -6.70 8.09 -6.08
N CYS A 117 -5.38 8.08 -6.12
CA CYS A 117 -4.58 9.22 -5.68
C CYS A 117 -4.22 10.20 -6.80
N LEU A 118 -4.11 9.72 -8.03
CA LEU A 118 -3.68 10.54 -9.17
C LEU A 118 -4.67 10.58 -10.32
N GLY A 119 -5.68 9.72 -10.30
CA GLY A 119 -6.61 9.60 -11.43
C GLY A 119 -6.03 8.88 -12.63
N HIS A 120 -4.95 8.14 -12.46
CA HIS A 120 -4.27 7.44 -13.54
C HIS A 120 -4.46 5.93 -13.42
N ASP A 121 -4.89 5.27 -14.48
CA ASP A 121 -5.04 3.82 -14.51
C ASP A 121 -3.68 3.17 -14.79
N GLN A 122 -2.76 3.30 -13.86
CA GLN A 122 -1.41 2.78 -13.99
C GLN A 122 -0.95 2.13 -12.69
N PRO A 123 -0.28 0.97 -12.76
CA PRO A 123 0.25 0.31 -11.56
C PRO A 123 1.52 1.00 -11.06
N ILE A 124 1.87 0.73 -9.81
CA ILE A 124 3.20 1.01 -9.29
C ILE A 124 3.96 -0.30 -9.36
N LEU A 125 4.97 -0.37 -10.20
CA LEU A 125 5.72 -1.60 -10.44
C LEU A 125 6.71 -1.91 -9.34
N ASP A 126 6.92 -3.20 -9.10
CA ASP A 126 7.89 -3.65 -8.12
C ASP A 126 9.32 -3.51 -8.67
N LEU A 127 10.29 -3.58 -7.78
CA LEU A 127 11.70 -3.41 -8.15
C LEU A 127 12.13 -4.38 -9.25
N HIS A 128 11.84 -5.67 -9.07
CA HIS A 128 12.27 -6.69 -10.04
C HIS A 128 11.56 -6.57 -11.38
N GLU A 129 10.40 -5.92 -11.43
CA GLU A 129 9.68 -5.69 -12.68
C GLU A 129 10.35 -4.60 -13.52
N VAL A 130 10.96 -3.62 -12.87
CA VAL A 130 11.62 -2.49 -13.55
C VAL A 130 13.09 -2.78 -13.77
N ILE A 131 13.76 -3.41 -12.80
CA ILE A 131 15.18 -3.73 -12.83
C ILE A 131 15.35 -5.20 -12.48
N PRO A 132 15.19 -6.11 -13.48
CA PRO A 132 15.27 -7.54 -13.20
C PRO A 132 16.60 -7.97 -12.60
N ASP A 133 17.68 -7.28 -12.94
CA ASP A 133 19.02 -7.56 -12.43
C ASP A 133 19.44 -6.58 -11.33
N TRP A 134 18.49 -6.16 -10.51
CA TRP A 134 18.72 -5.13 -9.51
C TRP A 134 19.86 -5.44 -8.55
N GLU A 135 20.16 -6.72 -8.33
CA GLU A 135 21.23 -7.11 -7.41
C GLU A 135 22.62 -6.76 -7.97
N THR A 136 22.73 -6.63 -9.29
CA THR A 136 24.00 -6.27 -9.93
C THR A 136 24.18 -4.76 -10.10
N ASP A 137 23.12 -3.99 -9.83
CA ASP A 137 23.17 -2.52 -9.92
C ASP A 137 22.42 -1.91 -8.74
N PRO A 138 22.98 -2.02 -7.53
CA PRO A 138 22.29 -1.59 -6.32
C PRO A 138 22.01 -0.09 -6.26
N GLU A 139 22.84 0.73 -6.90
CA GLU A 139 22.61 2.18 -6.89
C GLU A 139 21.35 2.54 -7.69
N ARG A 140 21.18 1.94 -8.86
CA ARG A 140 20.00 2.15 -9.69
C ARG A 140 18.77 1.59 -8.99
N ALA A 141 18.90 0.43 -8.39
CA ALA A 141 17.80 -0.22 -7.66
C ALA A 141 17.34 0.65 -6.51
N ARG A 142 18.27 1.15 -5.69
CA ARG A 142 17.94 2.02 -4.57
C ARG A 142 17.28 3.31 -5.03
N ALA A 143 17.78 3.90 -6.13
CA ALA A 143 17.19 5.11 -6.68
C ALA A 143 15.74 4.88 -7.10
N TYR A 144 15.44 3.73 -7.71
CA TYR A 144 14.08 3.38 -8.07
C TYR A 144 13.19 3.25 -6.83
N VAL A 145 13.65 2.49 -5.85
CA VAL A 145 12.89 2.29 -4.60
C VAL A 145 12.58 3.63 -3.95
N TRP A 146 13.57 4.49 -3.83
CA TRP A 146 13.40 5.81 -3.22
C TRP A 146 12.45 6.70 -4.01
N SER A 147 12.50 6.64 -5.35
CA SER A 147 11.59 7.42 -6.19
C SER A 147 10.14 6.98 -5.98
N VAL A 148 9.91 5.68 -5.86
CA VAL A 148 8.57 5.13 -5.58
C VAL A 148 8.07 5.60 -4.22
N ILE A 149 8.93 5.52 -3.20
CA ILE A 149 8.56 5.96 -1.85
C ILE A 149 8.19 7.44 -1.87
N ASP A 150 8.99 8.27 -2.56
CA ASP A 150 8.74 9.71 -2.64
C ASP A 150 7.39 10.01 -3.30
N VAL A 151 7.08 9.32 -4.38
CA VAL A 151 5.80 9.52 -5.09
C VAL A 151 4.62 9.10 -4.20
N ILE A 152 4.70 7.92 -3.59
CA ILE A 152 3.63 7.44 -2.71
C ILE A 152 3.44 8.40 -1.54
N TRP A 153 4.54 8.82 -0.93
CA TRP A 153 4.49 9.75 0.21
C TRP A 153 3.82 11.07 -0.17
N ALA A 154 4.15 11.59 -1.33
CA ALA A 154 3.61 12.87 -1.80
C ALA A 154 2.14 12.76 -2.23
N THR A 155 1.70 11.60 -2.72
CA THR A 155 0.37 11.46 -3.30
C THR A 155 -0.66 10.84 -2.36
N ALA A 156 -0.23 10.08 -1.35
CA ALA A 156 -1.15 9.47 -0.38
C ALA A 156 -2.10 10.48 0.28
N PRO A 157 -1.71 11.74 0.54
CA PRO A 157 -2.64 12.72 1.11
C PRO A 157 -3.91 12.94 0.29
N ALA A 158 -3.91 12.61 -1.00
CA ALA A 158 -5.12 12.71 -1.81
C ALA A 158 -6.26 11.85 -1.28
N LEU A 159 -5.94 10.82 -0.48
CA LEU A 159 -6.95 9.97 0.13
C LEU A 159 -7.69 10.64 1.29
N LEU A 160 -7.11 11.68 1.89
CA LEU A 160 -7.69 12.30 3.09
C LEU A 160 -9.11 12.80 2.87
N SER A 161 -9.41 13.33 1.68
CA SER A 161 -10.75 13.83 1.38
C SER A 161 -11.79 12.73 1.28
N ARG A 162 -11.36 11.49 1.18
CA ARG A 162 -12.22 10.32 1.07
C ARG A 162 -12.43 9.58 2.37
N LEU A 163 -11.74 10.00 3.43
CA LEU A 163 -11.73 9.31 4.73
C LEU A 163 -12.34 10.17 5.80
N ARG A 164 -12.56 9.57 6.98
CA ARG A 164 -13.03 10.27 8.15
C ARG A 164 -11.91 10.69 9.04
#